data_19374ddefdeb9953cab4443df0d48594
#
_entry.id   19374ddefdeb9953cab4443df0d48594
#
_cell.length_a   1.000
_cell.length_b   1.000
_cell.length_c   1.000
_cell.angle_alpha   90.00
_cell.angle_beta   90.00
_cell.angle_gamma   90.00
#
_symmetry.space_group_name_H-M   'P 1'
#
loop_
_entity.id
_entity.type
_entity.pdbx_description
1 polymer ?
#
loop_
_entity_poly.entity_id
_entity_poly.type
_entity_poly.pdbx_seq_one_letter_code
_entity_poly.pdbx_strand_id
1 'polypeptide(L)'
;MQFNLDPIGRGSEPADFPVERDRAIAYARATNDPTPAHLDGTLAPPVFAVVPAWGAMSGVIGEVVPADALMTVVHGEQDMHFHRPIEPGVTLRTVASAAGVSVKPSGTTVVVKVDSRDAATDELIVSQYVTTFYRGVTGGEGGGEEAPDHKLTAAVKAGEPVATVEQTIDADQTFRYAEASGDHMPIHLDDEFARKVGLPGIIVHGLCTMAFTSWAAIGAVADGDPRRLRRLAVRFSRPVLPGQTIVTTFWDAGTRDGARVYGYETRDRKSTRLNSSH
;
A
#
# COMPACT_ATOMS: atom_id res chain seq x y z
N MET A 1 -19.97 19.40 -0.04
CA MET A 1 -18.53 19.49 -0.25
C MET A 1 -18.24 19.13 -1.69
N GLN A 2 -17.36 19.85 -2.37
CA GLN A 2 -17.02 19.61 -3.76
C GLN A 2 -15.50 19.43 -3.88
N PHE A 3 -15.08 18.37 -4.55
CA PHE A 3 -13.68 18.12 -4.88
C PHE A 3 -13.26 19.02 -6.03
N ASN A 4 -12.03 19.53 -5.99
CA ASN A 4 -11.50 20.32 -7.07
C ASN A 4 -10.94 19.40 -8.16
N LEU A 5 -11.49 19.49 -9.37
CA LEU A 5 -11.09 18.66 -10.52
C LEU A 5 -9.99 19.31 -11.38
N ASP A 6 -9.72 20.61 -11.21
CA ASP A 6 -8.73 21.36 -12.02
C ASP A 6 -7.31 20.79 -11.97
N PRO A 7 -6.83 20.18 -10.84
CA PRO A 7 -5.51 19.58 -10.76
C PRO A 7 -5.39 18.22 -11.45
N ILE A 8 -6.50 17.59 -11.90
CA ILE A 8 -6.43 16.25 -12.52
C ILE A 8 -5.49 16.28 -13.73
N GLY A 9 -4.55 15.32 -13.76
CA GLY A 9 -3.53 15.18 -14.79
C GLY A 9 -2.31 16.10 -14.62
N ARG A 10 -2.33 17.06 -13.67
CA ARG A 10 -1.19 17.92 -13.37
C ARG A 10 -0.24 17.22 -12.41
N GLY A 11 1.06 17.17 -12.75
CA GLY A 11 2.10 16.67 -11.88
C GLY A 11 2.45 17.68 -10.79
N SER A 12 2.81 17.17 -9.60
CA SER A 12 3.44 17.95 -8.54
C SER A 12 4.84 18.41 -8.99
N GLU A 13 5.43 19.34 -8.25
CA GLU A 13 6.88 19.55 -8.33
C GLU A 13 7.61 18.23 -8.01
N PRO A 14 8.68 17.90 -8.75
CA PRO A 14 9.48 16.71 -8.46
C PRO A 14 10.15 16.80 -7.09
N ALA A 15 10.12 15.69 -6.34
CA ALA A 15 10.81 15.56 -5.07
C ALA A 15 11.89 14.47 -5.16
N ASP A 16 13.13 14.85 -4.89
CA ASP A 16 14.26 13.92 -4.88
C ASP A 16 14.41 13.28 -3.50
N PHE A 17 14.56 11.96 -3.49
CA PHE A 17 14.68 11.15 -2.28
C PHE A 17 15.85 10.16 -2.43
N PRO A 18 16.97 10.35 -1.70
CA PRO A 18 18.06 9.38 -1.69
C PRO A 18 17.65 8.11 -0.96
N VAL A 19 17.80 6.96 -1.60
CA VAL A 19 17.55 5.66 -0.99
C VAL A 19 18.77 5.24 -0.19
N GLU A 20 18.77 5.57 1.09
CA GLU A 20 19.85 5.20 2.00
C GLU A 20 19.72 3.72 2.39
N ARG A 21 20.86 3.01 2.37
CA ARG A 21 20.92 1.58 2.69
C ARG A 21 20.38 1.27 4.08
N ASP A 22 20.81 2.04 5.09
CA ASP A 22 20.40 1.81 6.47
C ASP A 22 18.91 2.05 6.67
N ARG A 23 18.33 3.01 5.93
CA ARG A 23 16.89 3.27 5.95
C ARG A 23 16.08 2.15 5.33
N ALA A 24 16.57 1.57 4.22
CA ALA A 24 15.95 0.40 3.60
C ALA A 24 15.99 -0.83 4.53
N ILE A 25 17.12 -1.08 5.19
CA ILE A 25 17.28 -2.13 6.21
C ILE A 25 16.35 -1.89 7.41
N ALA A 26 16.26 -0.65 7.89
CA ALA A 26 15.37 -0.30 9.01
C ALA A 26 13.89 -0.58 8.65
N TYR A 27 13.49 -0.27 7.41
CA TYR A 27 12.14 -0.58 6.92
C TYR A 27 11.87 -2.09 6.87
N ALA A 28 12.83 -2.88 6.36
CA ALA A 28 12.73 -4.34 6.35
C ALA A 28 12.53 -4.89 7.77
N ARG A 29 13.35 -4.43 8.72
CA ARG A 29 13.23 -4.83 10.14
C ARG A 29 11.91 -4.39 10.77
N ALA A 30 11.44 -3.19 10.45
CA ALA A 30 10.17 -2.66 10.95
C ALA A 30 8.95 -3.41 10.41
N THR A 31 9.11 -4.19 9.34
CA THR A 31 8.05 -5.02 8.74
C THR A 31 8.30 -6.52 8.92
N ASN A 32 9.22 -6.92 9.80
CA ASN A 32 9.61 -8.31 10.05
C ASN A 32 9.94 -9.09 8.76
N ASP A 33 10.47 -8.39 7.75
CA ASP A 33 10.78 -8.96 6.44
C ASP A 33 12.03 -9.87 6.55
N PRO A 34 11.91 -11.18 6.28
CA PRO A 34 13.02 -12.11 6.40
C PRO A 34 13.89 -12.19 5.15
N THR A 35 13.58 -11.43 4.11
CA THR A 35 14.25 -11.51 2.81
C THR A 35 15.72 -11.10 2.92
N PRO A 36 16.69 -11.97 2.60
CA PRO A 36 18.11 -11.67 2.81
C PRO A 36 18.57 -10.39 2.11
N ALA A 37 18.16 -10.18 0.85
CA ALA A 37 18.52 -8.98 0.09
C ALA A 37 18.00 -7.67 0.67
N HIS A 38 16.92 -7.71 1.46
CA HIS A 38 16.38 -6.56 2.18
C HIS A 38 17.12 -6.34 3.50
N LEU A 39 17.49 -7.41 4.20
CA LEU A 39 18.19 -7.36 5.49
C LEU A 39 19.67 -6.97 5.36
N ASP A 40 20.31 -7.31 4.25
CA ASP A 40 21.68 -6.91 3.96
C ASP A 40 21.78 -5.57 3.21
N GLY A 41 20.62 -5.00 2.80
CA GLY A 41 20.54 -3.74 2.09
C GLY A 41 21.05 -3.78 0.65
N THR A 42 21.04 -4.95 0.02
CA THR A 42 21.28 -5.10 -1.43
C THR A 42 20.11 -4.53 -2.23
N LEU A 43 18.87 -4.74 -1.73
CA LEU A 43 17.63 -4.19 -2.29
C LEU A 43 16.81 -3.56 -1.15
N ALA A 44 16.04 -2.53 -1.48
CA ALA A 44 14.99 -2.06 -0.58
C ALA A 44 13.74 -2.96 -0.71
N PRO A 45 12.97 -3.17 0.38
CA PRO A 45 11.68 -3.84 0.30
C PRO A 45 10.75 -3.15 -0.72
N PRO A 46 9.96 -3.87 -1.52
CA PRO A 46 9.14 -3.25 -2.56
C PRO A 46 8.19 -2.16 -2.02
N VAL A 47 7.56 -2.39 -0.87
CA VAL A 47 6.63 -1.42 -0.26
C VAL A 47 7.34 -0.20 0.33
N PHE A 48 8.67 -0.19 0.45
CA PHE A 48 9.46 1.00 0.77
C PHE A 48 9.20 2.17 -0.20
N ALA A 49 8.72 1.89 -1.42
CA ALA A 49 8.33 2.90 -2.40
C ALA A 49 7.30 3.93 -1.89
N VAL A 50 6.58 3.65 -0.81
CA VAL A 50 5.63 4.61 -0.19
C VAL A 50 6.36 5.75 0.51
N VAL A 51 7.59 5.52 0.99
CA VAL A 51 8.34 6.52 1.78
C VAL A 51 8.62 7.79 0.97
N PRO A 52 9.17 7.73 -0.25
CA PRO A 52 9.34 8.90 -1.09
C PRO A 52 8.01 9.49 -1.61
N ALA A 53 6.93 8.70 -1.63
CA ALA A 53 5.65 9.13 -2.17
C ALA A 53 4.90 10.14 -1.27
N TRP A 54 5.05 10.06 0.05
CA TRP A 54 4.29 10.87 1.00
C TRP A 54 4.40 12.37 0.74
N GLY A 55 5.62 12.88 0.55
CA GLY A 55 5.86 14.31 0.31
C GLY A 55 5.19 14.82 -0.96
N ALA A 56 5.30 14.06 -2.05
CA ALA A 56 4.72 14.43 -3.34
C ALA A 56 3.18 14.37 -3.32
N MET A 57 2.60 13.37 -2.63
CA MET A 57 1.14 13.17 -2.59
C MET A 57 0.41 14.23 -1.74
N SER A 58 1.02 14.70 -0.65
CA SER A 58 0.34 15.60 0.30
C SER A 58 -0.10 16.91 -0.35
N GLY A 59 0.72 17.48 -1.22
CA GLY A 59 0.38 18.67 -2.00
C GLY A 59 -0.81 18.44 -2.94
N VAL A 60 -0.76 17.34 -3.71
CA VAL A 60 -1.82 16.97 -4.66
C VAL A 60 -3.16 16.74 -3.94
N ILE A 61 -3.14 16.02 -2.81
CA ILE A 61 -4.34 15.80 -1.99
C ILE A 61 -4.90 17.13 -1.49
N GLY A 62 -4.05 18.03 -1.01
CA GLY A 62 -4.46 19.36 -0.53
C GLY A 62 -5.09 20.24 -1.60
N GLU A 63 -4.72 20.08 -2.89
CA GLU A 63 -5.34 20.81 -3.99
C GLU A 63 -6.70 20.25 -4.42
N VAL A 64 -6.89 18.94 -4.33
CA VAL A 64 -8.10 18.22 -4.81
C VAL A 64 -9.18 18.13 -3.74
N VAL A 65 -8.77 17.87 -2.49
CA VAL A 65 -9.69 17.48 -1.40
C VAL A 65 -10.07 18.69 -0.57
N PRO A 66 -11.37 18.96 -0.37
CA PRO A 66 -11.80 20.02 0.53
C PRO A 66 -11.35 19.74 1.97
N ALA A 67 -10.89 20.79 2.67
CA ALA A 67 -10.32 20.67 4.02
C ALA A 67 -11.22 19.91 5.01
N ASP A 68 -12.53 20.16 4.94
CA ASP A 68 -13.52 19.49 5.81
C ASP A 68 -13.64 17.98 5.55
N ALA A 69 -13.23 17.50 4.36
CA ALA A 69 -13.26 16.08 4.02
C ALA A 69 -12.03 15.32 4.52
N LEU A 70 -10.91 16.00 4.77
CA LEU A 70 -9.64 15.36 5.15
C LEU A 70 -9.75 14.47 6.40
N MET A 71 -10.61 14.83 7.35
CA MET A 71 -10.83 14.03 8.57
C MET A 71 -11.63 12.75 8.36
N THR A 72 -12.25 12.58 7.18
CA THR A 72 -13.06 11.39 6.85
C THR A 72 -12.32 10.38 6.00
N VAL A 73 -11.04 10.68 5.69
CA VAL A 73 -10.20 9.87 4.80
C VAL A 73 -9.87 8.50 5.39
N VAL A 74 -9.90 7.51 4.53
CA VAL A 74 -9.27 6.19 4.75
C VAL A 74 -8.45 5.82 3.52
N HIS A 75 -7.31 5.15 3.73
CA HIS A 75 -6.56 4.54 2.65
C HIS A 75 -7.35 3.31 2.15
N GLY A 76 -7.93 3.40 0.97
CA GLY A 76 -8.80 2.37 0.43
C GLY A 76 -8.04 1.28 -0.32
N GLU A 77 -7.18 1.69 -1.25
CA GLU A 77 -6.45 0.76 -2.12
C GLU A 77 -5.04 1.31 -2.42
N GLN A 78 -4.11 0.38 -2.58
CA GLN A 78 -2.74 0.64 -3.04
C GLN A 78 -2.41 -0.34 -4.14
N ASP A 79 -1.90 0.14 -5.28
CA ASP A 79 -1.43 -0.66 -6.40
C ASP A 79 -0.05 -0.18 -6.82
N MET A 80 0.93 -1.07 -6.77
CA MET A 80 2.34 -0.78 -7.08
C MET A 80 2.81 -1.60 -8.26
N HIS A 81 3.37 -0.94 -9.27
CA HIS A 81 3.98 -1.54 -10.45
C HIS A 81 5.48 -1.32 -10.39
N PHE A 82 6.25 -2.40 -10.28
CA PHE A 82 7.70 -2.38 -10.19
C PHE A 82 8.32 -2.63 -11.56
N HIS A 83 8.94 -1.59 -12.14
CA HIS A 83 9.62 -1.67 -13.43
C HIS A 83 11.04 -2.21 -13.26
N ARG A 84 11.68 -1.85 -12.13
CA ARG A 84 12.91 -2.49 -11.63
C ARG A 84 12.95 -2.44 -10.10
N PRO A 85 13.78 -3.27 -9.46
CA PRO A 85 13.99 -3.21 -8.01
C PRO A 85 14.52 -1.86 -7.56
N ILE A 86 14.14 -1.47 -6.33
CA ILE A 86 14.69 -0.26 -5.69
C ILE A 86 16.03 -0.65 -5.05
N GLU A 87 17.10 -0.04 -5.54
CA GLU A 87 18.45 -0.30 -5.05
C GLU A 87 18.93 0.86 -4.15
N PRO A 88 19.43 0.58 -2.94
CA PRO A 88 20.11 1.59 -2.14
C PRO A 88 21.28 2.24 -2.89
N GLY A 89 21.40 3.56 -2.74
CA GLY A 89 22.37 4.38 -3.48
C GLY A 89 21.78 5.14 -4.66
N VAL A 90 20.57 4.76 -5.14
CA VAL A 90 19.86 5.58 -6.15
C VAL A 90 19.16 6.76 -5.47
N THR A 91 18.95 7.84 -6.21
CA THR A 91 18.04 8.90 -5.83
C THR A 91 16.76 8.77 -6.64
N LEU A 92 15.64 8.60 -5.95
CA LEU A 92 14.32 8.54 -6.59
C LEU A 92 13.78 9.97 -6.76
N ARG A 93 13.52 10.35 -8.00
CA ARG A 93 12.78 11.56 -8.36
C ARG A 93 11.30 11.21 -8.46
N THR A 94 10.50 11.72 -7.54
CA THR A 94 9.09 11.34 -7.39
C THR A 94 8.19 12.49 -7.79
N VAL A 95 7.20 12.19 -8.64
CA VAL A 95 6.14 13.11 -9.06
C VAL A 95 4.80 12.45 -8.77
N ALA A 96 3.89 13.17 -8.12
CA ALA A 96 2.52 12.76 -7.90
C ALA A 96 1.56 13.56 -8.79
N SER A 97 0.45 12.95 -9.21
CA SER A 97 -0.63 13.63 -9.93
C SER A 97 -1.98 13.08 -9.50
N ALA A 98 -3.00 13.93 -9.42
CA ALA A 98 -4.37 13.45 -9.28
C ALA A 98 -4.76 12.74 -10.57
N ALA A 99 -5.05 11.45 -10.51
CA ALA A 99 -5.51 10.68 -11.66
C ALA A 99 -7.02 10.82 -11.85
N GLY A 100 -7.80 10.79 -10.75
CA GLY A 100 -9.23 10.97 -10.84
C GLY A 100 -9.97 11.03 -9.52
N VAL A 101 -11.21 11.45 -9.62
CA VAL A 101 -12.19 11.56 -8.52
C VAL A 101 -13.46 10.83 -8.94
N SER A 102 -13.95 9.90 -8.11
CA SER A 102 -15.20 9.17 -8.37
C SER A 102 -16.16 9.33 -7.18
N VAL A 103 -17.32 9.92 -7.44
CA VAL A 103 -18.38 10.10 -6.45
C VAL A 103 -19.27 8.86 -6.42
N LYS A 104 -19.45 8.27 -5.24
CA LYS A 104 -20.25 7.06 -5.00
C LYS A 104 -21.29 7.33 -3.90
N PRO A 105 -22.36 6.52 -3.79
CA PRO A 105 -23.38 6.70 -2.76
C PRO A 105 -22.86 6.65 -1.32
N SER A 106 -21.75 5.97 -1.06
CA SER A 106 -21.15 5.81 0.27
C SER A 106 -20.03 6.82 0.58
N GLY A 107 -19.58 7.58 -0.44
CA GLY A 107 -18.48 8.53 -0.30
C GLY A 107 -17.74 8.74 -1.63
N THR A 108 -16.67 9.50 -1.61
CA THR A 108 -15.89 9.84 -2.79
C THR A 108 -14.51 9.19 -2.73
N THR A 109 -14.05 8.64 -3.85
CA THR A 109 -12.66 8.17 -4.00
C THR A 109 -11.83 9.20 -4.75
N VAL A 110 -10.59 9.39 -4.32
CA VAL A 110 -9.56 10.14 -5.06
C VAL A 110 -8.41 9.19 -5.36
N VAL A 111 -8.01 9.13 -6.61
CA VAL A 111 -6.87 8.36 -7.07
C VAL A 111 -5.70 9.30 -7.31
N VAL A 112 -4.58 9.05 -6.64
CA VAL A 112 -3.31 9.74 -6.90
C VAL A 112 -2.37 8.74 -7.54
N LYS A 113 -1.85 9.07 -8.72
CA LYS A 113 -0.76 8.35 -9.36
C LYS A 113 0.57 8.96 -8.91
N VAL A 114 1.52 8.09 -8.58
CA VAL A 114 2.88 8.50 -8.16
C VAL A 114 3.90 7.72 -8.98
N ASP A 115 4.71 8.42 -9.75
CA ASP A 115 5.81 7.85 -10.50
C ASP A 115 7.14 8.22 -9.84
N SER A 116 7.96 7.22 -9.53
CA SER A 116 9.32 7.39 -9.01
C SER A 116 10.33 6.92 -10.04
N ARG A 117 11.22 7.83 -10.46
CA ARG A 117 12.27 7.59 -11.47
C ARG A 117 13.65 7.66 -10.83
N ASP A 118 14.61 7.00 -11.41
CA ASP A 118 16.02 7.23 -11.10
C ASP A 118 16.40 8.65 -11.54
N ALA A 119 16.81 9.52 -10.61
CA ALA A 119 17.13 10.91 -10.90
C ALA A 119 18.33 11.08 -11.85
N ALA A 120 19.20 10.07 -11.96
CA ALA A 120 20.39 10.10 -12.81
C ALA A 120 20.10 9.66 -14.25
N THR A 121 19.20 8.66 -14.45
CA THR A 121 18.94 8.04 -15.75
C THR A 121 17.57 8.36 -16.32
N ASP A 122 16.67 8.93 -15.52
CA ASP A 122 15.24 9.16 -15.80
C ASP A 122 14.46 7.84 -16.04
N GLU A 123 15.05 6.68 -15.72
CA GLU A 123 14.37 5.40 -15.84
C GLU A 123 13.26 5.26 -14.80
N LEU A 124 12.09 4.82 -15.22
CA LEU A 124 10.96 4.59 -14.32
C LEU A 124 11.22 3.34 -13.45
N ILE A 125 11.21 3.55 -12.14
CA ILE A 125 11.46 2.49 -11.15
C ILE A 125 10.15 1.91 -10.63
N VAL A 126 9.23 2.76 -10.16
CA VAL A 126 7.95 2.36 -9.58
C VAL A 126 6.86 3.34 -10.01
N SER A 127 5.71 2.80 -10.43
CA SER A 127 4.44 3.54 -10.51
C SER A 127 3.49 3.05 -9.44
N GLN A 128 2.84 3.97 -8.75
CA GLN A 128 1.86 3.65 -7.70
C GLN A 128 0.53 4.34 -7.99
N TYR A 129 -0.56 3.66 -7.66
CA TYR A 129 -1.90 4.23 -7.62
C TYR A 129 -2.41 4.12 -6.18
N VAL A 130 -2.59 5.28 -5.56
CA VAL A 130 -3.06 5.41 -4.18
C VAL A 130 -4.51 5.86 -4.23
N THR A 131 -5.42 5.02 -3.77
CA THR A 131 -6.84 5.35 -3.71
C THR A 131 -7.23 5.67 -2.28
N THR A 132 -7.58 6.91 -2.04
CA THR A 132 -8.17 7.36 -0.78
C THR A 132 -9.69 7.39 -0.89
N PHE A 133 -10.38 7.09 0.20
CA PHE A 133 -11.84 7.11 0.27
C PHE A 133 -12.31 8.05 1.38
N TYR A 134 -13.18 8.98 1.03
CA TYR A 134 -13.76 10.01 1.90
C TYR A 134 -15.19 9.60 2.25
N ARG A 135 -15.36 9.05 3.45
CA ARG A 135 -16.63 8.49 3.91
C ARG A 135 -17.72 9.53 4.03
N GLY A 136 -18.91 9.24 3.47
CA GLY A 136 -20.09 10.10 3.57
C GLY A 136 -19.99 11.40 2.76
N VAL A 137 -18.89 11.66 2.06
CA VAL A 137 -18.75 12.82 1.17
C VAL A 137 -19.24 12.42 -0.21
N THR A 138 -20.49 12.80 -0.55
CA THR A 138 -21.22 12.31 -1.74
C THR A 138 -21.64 13.43 -2.70
N GLY A 139 -21.16 14.66 -2.49
CA GLY A 139 -21.51 15.80 -3.34
C GLY A 139 -20.48 16.13 -4.40
N GLY A 140 -20.92 16.75 -5.50
CA GLY A 140 -20.07 17.22 -6.58
C GLY A 140 -20.01 16.26 -7.76
N GLU A 141 -19.16 16.60 -8.72
CA GLU A 141 -18.90 15.80 -9.92
C GLU A 141 -17.61 14.99 -9.77
N GLY A 142 -17.52 13.87 -10.50
CA GLY A 142 -16.30 13.10 -10.67
C GLY A 142 -15.61 13.47 -11.99
N GLY A 143 -14.35 13.05 -12.14
CA GLY A 143 -13.58 13.25 -13.36
C GLY A 143 -12.26 12.50 -13.33
N GLY A 144 -11.58 12.41 -14.47
CA GLY A 144 -10.31 11.71 -14.61
C GLY A 144 -10.46 10.19 -14.74
N GLU A 145 -9.44 9.46 -14.33
CA GLU A 145 -9.31 8.01 -14.51
C GLU A 145 -9.45 7.26 -13.17
N GLU A 146 -9.98 6.06 -13.21
CA GLU A 146 -9.95 5.12 -12.07
C GLU A 146 -8.57 4.44 -11.98
N ALA A 147 -8.24 3.94 -10.77
CA ALA A 147 -7.06 3.08 -10.59
C ALA A 147 -7.22 1.77 -11.39
N PRO A 148 -6.11 1.13 -11.81
CA PRO A 148 -6.16 -0.15 -12.51
C PRO A 148 -6.90 -1.23 -11.71
N ASP A 149 -7.73 -2.04 -12.39
CA ASP A 149 -8.47 -3.12 -11.72
C ASP A 149 -7.53 -4.22 -11.21
N HIS A 150 -7.79 -4.65 -9.96
CA HIS A 150 -7.03 -5.70 -9.27
C HIS A 150 -7.93 -6.61 -8.41
N LYS A 151 -9.21 -6.72 -8.78
CA LYS A 151 -10.17 -7.50 -8.00
C LYS A 151 -9.83 -8.98 -7.97
N LEU A 152 -9.78 -9.56 -6.76
CA LEU A 152 -9.78 -10.99 -6.56
C LEU A 152 -11.19 -11.53 -6.84
N THR A 153 -11.34 -12.25 -7.95
CA THR A 153 -12.66 -12.77 -8.38
C THR A 153 -13.04 -14.02 -7.59
N ALA A 154 -14.35 -14.26 -7.47
CA ALA A 154 -14.87 -15.49 -6.86
C ALA A 154 -14.39 -16.76 -7.60
N ALA A 155 -14.22 -16.68 -8.92
CA ALA A 155 -13.72 -17.79 -9.72
C ALA A 155 -12.28 -18.18 -9.33
N VAL A 156 -11.39 -17.21 -9.13
CA VAL A 156 -10.01 -17.47 -8.65
C VAL A 156 -10.02 -18.06 -7.25
N LYS A 157 -10.85 -17.53 -6.34
CA LYS A 157 -10.97 -18.05 -4.95
C LYS A 157 -11.58 -19.43 -4.84
N ALA A 158 -12.34 -19.88 -5.83
CA ALA A 158 -12.90 -21.22 -5.87
C ALA A 158 -11.86 -22.30 -6.19
N GLY A 159 -10.68 -21.94 -6.69
CA GLY A 159 -9.55 -22.84 -6.91
C GLY A 159 -8.85 -23.24 -5.61
N GLU A 160 -8.04 -24.30 -5.69
CA GLU A 160 -7.19 -24.70 -4.57
C GLU A 160 -6.11 -23.63 -4.31
N PRO A 161 -5.85 -23.25 -3.05
CA PRO A 161 -4.74 -22.39 -2.72
C PRO A 161 -3.39 -22.99 -3.14
N VAL A 162 -2.54 -22.18 -3.76
CA VAL A 162 -1.17 -22.60 -4.11
C VAL A 162 -0.20 -22.42 -2.96
N ALA A 163 -0.50 -21.50 -2.05
CA ALA A 163 0.29 -21.29 -0.83
C ALA A 163 -0.55 -20.57 0.25
N THR A 164 -0.16 -20.80 1.50
CA THR A 164 -0.69 -20.09 2.67
C THR A 164 0.45 -19.75 3.61
N VAL A 165 0.57 -18.48 4.01
CA VAL A 165 1.63 -17.98 4.88
C VAL A 165 1.02 -17.34 6.12
N GLU A 166 1.43 -17.83 7.29
CA GLU A 166 1.03 -17.28 8.59
C GLU A 166 2.11 -16.31 9.09
N GLN A 167 1.70 -15.14 9.56
CA GLN A 167 2.59 -14.07 9.97
C GLN A 167 2.09 -13.42 11.26
N THR A 168 2.97 -13.17 12.21
CA THR A 168 2.61 -12.51 13.47
C THR A 168 2.98 -11.03 13.40
N ILE A 169 2.02 -10.18 13.72
CA ILE A 169 2.21 -8.75 13.92
C ILE A 169 2.63 -8.55 15.39
N ASP A 170 3.78 -7.98 15.62
CA ASP A 170 4.26 -7.72 16.97
C ASP A 170 3.43 -6.62 17.67
N ALA A 171 3.45 -6.61 19.02
CA ALA A 171 2.70 -5.61 19.78
C ALA A 171 3.22 -4.18 19.56
N ASP A 172 4.50 -4.01 19.24
CA ASP A 172 5.16 -2.74 18.96
C ASP A 172 5.27 -2.40 17.45
N GLN A 173 4.66 -3.22 16.59
CA GLN A 173 4.80 -3.13 15.13
C GLN A 173 4.50 -1.76 14.58
N THR A 174 3.44 -1.11 15.07
CA THR A 174 3.01 0.19 14.54
C THR A 174 4.04 1.28 14.86
N PHE A 175 4.66 1.23 16.04
CA PHE A 175 5.66 2.21 16.46
C PHE A 175 6.94 2.08 15.62
N ARG A 176 7.43 0.84 15.43
CA ARG A 176 8.61 0.60 14.58
C ARG A 176 8.36 1.00 13.13
N TYR A 177 7.16 0.70 12.62
CA TYR A 177 6.80 1.07 11.25
C TYR A 177 6.66 2.58 11.07
N ALA A 178 6.07 3.29 12.02
CA ALA A 178 5.94 4.75 11.97
C ALA A 178 7.30 5.42 11.80
N GLU A 179 8.30 5.00 12.59
CA GLU A 179 9.68 5.53 12.50
C GLU A 179 10.33 5.22 11.13
N ALA A 180 10.14 4.02 10.62
CA ALA A 180 10.76 3.59 9.36
C ALA A 180 10.09 4.21 8.12
N SER A 181 8.76 4.36 8.15
CA SER A 181 7.96 4.85 7.03
C SER A 181 7.76 6.37 7.04
N GLY A 182 7.83 7.00 8.22
CA GLY A 182 7.47 8.41 8.43
C GLY A 182 5.96 8.66 8.56
N ASP A 183 5.14 7.62 8.65
CA ASP A 183 3.70 7.74 8.88
C ASP A 183 3.39 7.77 10.38
N HIS A 184 3.24 8.96 10.92
CA HIS A 184 2.96 9.20 12.34
C HIS A 184 1.48 9.56 12.58
N MET A 185 0.56 9.05 11.76
CA MET A 185 -0.87 9.29 11.97
C MET A 185 -1.32 8.78 13.35
N PRO A 186 -2.04 9.62 14.15
CA PRO A 186 -2.38 9.28 15.54
C PRO A 186 -3.19 7.99 15.71
N ILE A 187 -3.97 7.57 14.71
CA ILE A 187 -4.72 6.30 14.75
C ILE A 187 -3.83 5.06 14.91
N HIS A 188 -2.53 5.20 14.63
CA HIS A 188 -1.53 4.13 14.71
C HIS A 188 -0.69 4.18 15.98
N LEU A 189 -0.71 5.31 16.72
CA LEU A 189 0.23 5.57 17.81
C LEU A 189 -0.43 5.97 19.12
N ASP A 190 -1.66 6.49 19.06
CA ASP A 190 -2.41 7.00 20.22
C ASP A 190 -3.73 6.24 20.38
N ASP A 191 -3.82 5.42 21.44
CA ASP A 191 -4.99 4.56 21.69
C ASP A 191 -6.24 5.38 22.05
N GLU A 192 -6.09 6.51 22.75
CA GLU A 192 -7.21 7.39 23.09
C GLU A 192 -7.77 8.05 21.83
N PHE A 193 -6.90 8.59 20.98
CA PHE A 193 -7.30 9.16 19.70
C PHE A 193 -7.98 8.12 18.80
N ALA A 194 -7.40 6.91 18.68
CA ALA A 194 -7.96 5.84 17.86
C ALA A 194 -9.39 5.49 18.30
N ARG A 195 -9.62 5.34 19.62
CA ARG A 195 -10.95 5.07 20.19
C ARG A 195 -11.93 6.21 19.96
N LYS A 196 -11.47 7.45 20.10
CA LYS A 196 -12.28 8.66 19.88
C LYS A 196 -12.82 8.76 18.45
N VAL A 197 -12.06 8.26 17.46
CA VAL A 197 -12.49 8.20 16.05
C VAL A 197 -13.22 6.91 15.68
N GLY A 198 -13.60 6.07 16.67
CA GLY A 198 -14.43 4.88 16.48
C GLY A 198 -13.66 3.59 16.15
N LEU A 199 -12.34 3.57 16.34
CA LEU A 199 -11.53 2.37 16.20
C LEU A 199 -11.47 1.58 17.54
N PRO A 200 -11.18 0.27 17.51
CA PRO A 200 -11.10 -0.55 18.73
C PRO A 200 -9.89 -0.22 19.62
N GLY A 201 -8.95 0.55 19.13
CA GLY A 201 -7.68 0.95 19.70
C GLY A 201 -6.74 1.31 18.57
N ILE A 202 -5.43 1.44 18.84
CA ILE A 202 -4.44 1.64 17.78
C ILE A 202 -4.53 0.50 16.76
N ILE A 203 -4.40 0.84 15.50
CA ILE A 203 -4.42 -0.12 14.39
C ILE A 203 -3.07 -0.14 13.68
N VAL A 204 -2.71 -1.27 13.10
CA VAL A 204 -1.51 -1.40 12.26
C VAL A 204 -1.73 -0.62 10.95
N HIS A 205 -0.70 0.07 10.49
CA HIS A 205 -0.72 0.76 9.21
C HIS A 205 -1.10 -0.22 8.08
N GLY A 206 -2.00 0.19 7.20
CA GLY A 206 -2.39 -0.64 6.06
C GLY A 206 -1.18 -1.03 5.21
N LEU A 207 -0.26 -0.08 4.98
CA LEU A 207 0.96 -0.32 4.21
C LEU A 207 1.98 -1.21 4.95
N CYS A 208 1.99 -1.24 6.27
CA CYS A 208 2.73 -2.24 7.04
C CYS A 208 2.19 -3.65 6.76
N THR A 209 0.87 -3.83 6.82
CA THR A 209 0.22 -5.11 6.46
C THR A 209 0.51 -5.50 5.01
N MET A 210 0.52 -4.53 4.08
CA MET A 210 0.91 -4.77 2.68
C MET A 210 2.39 -5.20 2.57
N ALA A 211 3.30 -4.65 3.38
CA ALA A 211 4.70 -5.09 3.41
C ALA A 211 4.83 -6.53 3.89
N PHE A 212 4.06 -6.96 4.90
CA PHE A 212 3.96 -8.37 5.30
C PHE A 212 3.50 -9.26 4.14
N THR A 213 2.46 -8.84 3.42
CA THR A 213 1.99 -9.57 2.23
C THR A 213 3.05 -9.61 1.12
N SER A 214 3.84 -8.54 0.95
CA SER A 214 4.92 -8.45 -0.04
C SER A 214 5.96 -9.57 0.16
N TRP A 215 6.54 -9.68 1.37
CA TRP A 215 7.55 -10.70 1.60
C TRP A 215 6.96 -12.13 1.67
N ALA A 216 5.68 -12.26 2.07
CA ALA A 216 4.97 -13.53 1.94
C ALA A 216 4.86 -13.96 0.46
N ALA A 217 4.52 -13.04 -0.44
CA ALA A 217 4.45 -13.30 -1.87
C ALA A 217 5.83 -13.65 -2.45
N ILE A 218 6.87 -12.89 -2.06
CA ILE A 218 8.25 -13.15 -2.51
C ILE A 218 8.68 -14.58 -2.12
N GLY A 219 8.45 -14.98 -0.87
CA GLY A 219 8.82 -16.31 -0.41
C GLY A 219 7.96 -17.44 -0.98
N ALA A 220 6.66 -17.24 -1.11
CA ALA A 220 5.72 -18.30 -1.44
C ALA A 220 5.52 -18.53 -2.94
N VAL A 221 5.58 -17.48 -3.77
CA VAL A 221 5.18 -17.55 -5.19
C VAL A 221 6.18 -16.86 -6.16
N ALA A 222 7.29 -16.32 -5.64
CA ALA A 222 8.35 -15.69 -6.44
C ALA A 222 9.74 -16.32 -6.20
N ASP A 223 9.79 -17.55 -5.68
CA ASP A 223 11.01 -18.34 -5.42
C ASP A 223 12.03 -17.61 -4.51
N GLY A 224 11.55 -16.73 -3.61
CA GLY A 224 12.39 -15.95 -2.71
C GLY A 224 13.16 -14.79 -3.37
N ASP A 225 12.97 -14.53 -4.66
CA ASP A 225 13.64 -13.44 -5.37
C ASP A 225 12.71 -12.21 -5.51
N PRO A 226 13.00 -11.10 -4.79
CA PRO A 226 12.19 -9.88 -4.86
C PRO A 226 12.19 -9.22 -6.25
N ARG A 227 13.19 -9.52 -7.12
CA ARG A 227 13.24 -9.00 -8.49
C ARG A 227 12.12 -9.54 -9.39
N ARG A 228 11.47 -10.63 -8.96
CA ARG A 228 10.36 -11.26 -9.70
C ARG A 228 9.02 -10.61 -9.41
N LEU A 229 8.90 -9.81 -8.35
CA LEU A 229 7.68 -9.08 -8.03
C LEU A 229 7.52 -7.89 -8.98
N ARG A 230 6.54 -7.96 -9.88
CA ARG A 230 6.26 -6.92 -10.88
C ARG A 230 5.10 -6.01 -10.50
N ARG A 231 4.15 -6.53 -9.72
CA ARG A 231 3.00 -5.78 -9.25
C ARG A 231 2.56 -6.31 -7.90
N LEU A 232 2.16 -5.41 -7.02
CA LEU A 232 1.49 -5.74 -5.77
C LEU A 232 0.34 -4.76 -5.57
N ALA A 233 -0.90 -5.28 -5.52
CA ALA A 233 -2.09 -4.45 -5.37
C ALA A 233 -2.95 -4.97 -4.21
N VAL A 234 -3.48 -4.06 -3.39
CA VAL A 234 -4.28 -4.40 -2.21
C VAL A 234 -5.48 -3.48 -2.07
N ARG A 235 -6.58 -4.02 -1.56
CA ARG A 235 -7.71 -3.28 -1.03
C ARG A 235 -7.80 -3.50 0.47
N PHE A 236 -7.76 -2.41 1.24
CA PHE A 236 -7.89 -2.43 2.69
C PHE A 236 -9.37 -2.47 3.08
N SER A 237 -9.80 -3.54 3.74
CA SER A 237 -11.22 -3.75 4.09
C SER A 237 -11.49 -3.68 5.59
N ARG A 238 -10.52 -4.07 6.41
CA ARG A 238 -10.64 -4.10 7.88
C ARG A 238 -9.31 -3.75 8.53
N PRO A 239 -9.33 -3.10 9.71
CA PRO A 239 -8.11 -2.84 10.46
C PRO A 239 -7.48 -4.15 10.97
N VAL A 240 -6.15 -4.18 11.01
CA VAL A 240 -5.35 -5.18 11.71
C VAL A 240 -4.88 -4.57 13.01
N LEU A 241 -4.90 -5.34 14.11
CA LEU A 241 -4.47 -4.87 15.42
C LEU A 241 -3.07 -5.40 15.77
N PRO A 242 -2.26 -4.65 16.53
CA PRO A 242 -1.02 -5.16 17.09
C PRO A 242 -1.23 -6.47 17.87
N GLY A 243 -0.30 -7.40 17.77
CA GLY A 243 -0.38 -8.71 18.38
C GLY A 243 -1.25 -9.75 17.66
N GLN A 244 -1.90 -9.38 16.54
CA GLN A 244 -2.65 -10.35 15.75
C GLN A 244 -1.74 -11.21 14.88
N THR A 245 -2.20 -12.43 14.63
CA THR A 245 -1.65 -13.29 13.58
C THR A 245 -2.51 -13.17 12.33
N ILE A 246 -1.90 -12.81 11.21
CA ILE A 246 -2.54 -12.73 9.89
C ILE A 246 -2.15 -13.95 9.06
N VAL A 247 -3.05 -14.34 8.17
CA VAL A 247 -2.86 -15.45 7.23
C VAL A 247 -3.08 -14.94 5.83
N THR A 248 -2.05 -15.01 5.00
CA THR A 248 -2.13 -14.67 3.58
C THR A 248 -2.23 -15.94 2.76
N THR A 249 -3.30 -16.07 1.99
CA THR A 249 -3.56 -17.20 1.09
C THR A 249 -3.44 -16.74 -0.36
N PHE A 250 -2.76 -17.52 -1.19
CA PHE A 250 -2.51 -17.23 -2.60
C PHE A 250 -3.22 -18.27 -3.49
N TRP A 251 -3.81 -17.80 -4.60
CA TRP A 251 -4.43 -18.61 -5.65
C TRP A 251 -3.83 -18.28 -7.00
N ASP A 252 -3.64 -19.27 -7.84
CA ASP A 252 -3.23 -19.06 -9.24
C ASP A 252 -4.37 -18.36 -10.02
N ALA A 253 -4.07 -17.22 -10.60
CA ALA A 253 -4.97 -16.46 -11.45
C ALA A 253 -4.52 -16.45 -12.93
N GLY A 254 -3.62 -17.38 -13.30
CA GLY A 254 -3.14 -17.57 -14.67
C GLY A 254 -1.94 -16.71 -15.02
N THR A 255 -1.87 -16.28 -16.28
CA THR A 255 -0.77 -15.49 -16.82
C THR A 255 -1.31 -14.25 -17.49
N ARG A 256 -0.65 -13.10 -17.27
CA ARG A 256 -0.94 -11.84 -17.96
C ARG A 256 0.38 -11.19 -18.36
N ASP A 257 0.48 -10.75 -19.60
CA ASP A 257 1.67 -10.07 -20.15
C ASP A 257 3.00 -10.83 -19.88
N GLY A 258 2.93 -12.18 -19.99
CA GLY A 258 4.08 -13.06 -19.77
C GLY A 258 4.45 -13.30 -18.31
N ALA A 259 3.76 -12.71 -17.35
CA ALA A 259 3.98 -12.93 -15.91
C ALA A 259 2.87 -13.80 -15.29
N ARG A 260 3.26 -14.66 -14.33
CA ARG A 260 2.29 -15.38 -13.49
C ARG A 260 1.55 -14.38 -12.60
N VAL A 261 0.25 -14.54 -12.51
CA VAL A 261 -0.63 -13.72 -11.67
C VAL A 261 -1.19 -14.57 -10.55
N TYR A 262 -1.14 -14.06 -9.35
CA TYR A 262 -1.74 -14.69 -8.17
C TYR A 262 -2.76 -13.73 -7.56
N GLY A 263 -3.97 -14.24 -7.31
CA GLY A 263 -4.90 -13.58 -6.42
C GLY A 263 -4.52 -13.89 -4.98
N TYR A 264 -4.71 -12.95 -4.06
CA TYR A 264 -4.44 -13.22 -2.65
C TYR A 264 -5.44 -12.55 -1.73
N GLU A 265 -5.55 -13.08 -0.52
CA GLU A 265 -6.32 -12.50 0.56
C GLU A 265 -5.56 -12.66 1.87
N THR A 266 -5.47 -11.59 2.64
CA THR A 266 -4.89 -11.59 3.99
C THR A 266 -5.99 -11.39 5.01
N ARG A 267 -6.10 -12.30 5.99
CA ARG A 267 -7.11 -12.29 7.05
C ARG A 267 -6.49 -12.46 8.42
N ASP A 268 -7.17 -11.96 9.44
CA ASP A 268 -6.89 -12.38 10.81
C ASP A 268 -7.15 -13.89 10.98
N ARG A 269 -6.23 -14.59 11.63
CA ARG A 269 -6.30 -16.05 11.87
C ARG A 269 -7.58 -16.49 12.55
N LYS A 270 -8.15 -15.67 13.45
CA LYS A 270 -9.42 -16.00 14.13
C LYS A 270 -10.58 -16.06 13.14
N SER A 271 -10.63 -15.14 12.19
CA SER A 271 -11.67 -15.12 11.15
C SER A 271 -11.54 -16.28 10.15
N THR A 272 -10.32 -16.78 9.93
CA THR A 272 -10.05 -17.95 9.07
C THR A 272 -10.58 -19.25 9.72
N ARG A 273 -10.48 -19.39 11.06
CA ARG A 273 -10.98 -20.57 11.79
C ARG A 273 -12.50 -20.68 11.82
N LEU A 274 -13.23 -19.57 11.79
CA LEU A 274 -14.70 -19.57 11.78
C LEU A 274 -15.29 -20.05 10.44
N ASN A 275 -14.53 -20.00 9.35
CA ASN A 275 -14.94 -20.49 8.03
C ASN A 275 -14.58 -21.96 7.77
N SER A 276 -13.80 -22.61 8.64
CA SER A 276 -13.37 -24.01 8.50
C SER A 276 -14.18 -25.01 9.35
N SER A 277 -15.23 -24.55 10.03
CA SER A 277 -16.12 -25.39 10.85
C SER A 277 -17.52 -25.50 10.23
N HIS A 278 -17.60 -25.98 8.98
CA HIS A 278 -18.84 -26.51 8.41
C HIS A 278 -18.55 -27.74 7.55
#